data_82cd9ac5458906276c21634244242125
#
_entry.id   82cd9ac5458906276c21634244242125
#
_cell.length_a   1.000
_cell.length_b   1.000
_cell.length_c   1.000
_cell.angle_alpha   90.00
_cell.angle_beta   90.00
_cell.angle_gamma   90.00
#
_symmetry.space_group_name_H-M   'P 1'
#
loop_
_entity.id
_entity.type
_entity.pdbx_description
1 polymer ?
#
loop_
_entity_poly.entity_id
_entity_poly.type
_entity_poly.pdbx_seq_one_letter_code
_entity_poly.pdbx_strand_id
1 'polypeptide(L)'
;MPQTQRASRTTAAARGGISHATWLSERLLLVGAWAQLPRGGRGLWTVELSDGAAGGASPVLVLPPPAGADAGTPARLLGMLRVGEADAASGRAPGLQFARGSARVTASGEQVTAALVDLRMLVRESLAGLEPAARDRIVPWLAQAAALHGDDEGAYSLARKLHVARESLREQRRSCQVAAEEPRGLQIETLLEIDETTYWIKGWARDADARVTGLTAISPEGGASEFLDRTLRVARPDVEDFYATGAAGRAGERSGFVGLIELDAPSRLASGWVVQLSDAIGEAIEAEAPAVVRDPLAVRAAILTDFGLSRRADDPERATLFAPALTRLQERLAAATEVEDVRELGRPPRDPEVSIVVPLYRRIDFLEHQLTQFARDPELARADLIYVLDSPELAQELERLAPELHALHGVPLRVATLARNAGFSGANNAGAALARGRKLLLLNSDVLPAAPGWLGTMSAFFDATPGIGALAPKLLYEDDSLQHAGMYFLRAPGSETWENMHYFKGLARDTPAANVARSVPAVTGACLMLERERWEALGGLRGQFVQGDYEDSDLCLRLHEQGLASWYLPDAELHHLEAQSYPNELRRTTSAYNTWLHSHLWGERIEALMAGTEELVA
;
A
#
# COMPACT_ATOMS: atom_id res chain seq x y z
N MET A 1 21.76 0.56 -51.63
CA MET A 1 21.48 0.71 -50.20
C MET A 1 21.70 -0.64 -49.56
N PRO A 2 22.74 -0.84 -48.72
CA PRO A 2 23.00 -2.15 -48.10
C PRO A 2 22.26 -2.24 -46.77
N GLN A 3 21.58 -3.37 -46.62
CA GLN A 3 20.99 -3.84 -45.36
C GLN A 3 22.11 -4.15 -44.38
N THR A 4 22.10 -3.45 -43.23
CA THR A 4 22.93 -3.78 -42.07
C THR A 4 22.33 -4.97 -41.33
N GLN A 5 22.92 -6.15 -41.54
CA GLN A 5 22.74 -7.31 -40.68
C GLN A 5 23.26 -6.97 -39.26
N ARG A 6 22.33 -6.93 -38.28
CA ARG A 6 22.70 -6.98 -36.86
C ARG A 6 23.22 -8.39 -36.57
N ALA A 7 24.52 -8.50 -36.37
CA ALA A 7 25.14 -9.70 -35.82
C ALA A 7 24.57 -10.00 -34.43
N SER A 8 23.89 -11.12 -34.27
CA SER A 8 23.55 -11.71 -33.00
C SER A 8 24.85 -12.04 -32.27
N ARG A 9 25.14 -11.34 -31.18
CA ARG A 9 26.17 -11.74 -30.25
C ARG A 9 25.73 -13.05 -29.60
N THR A 10 26.22 -14.17 -30.09
CA THR A 10 26.23 -15.44 -29.40
C THR A 10 27.05 -15.27 -28.12
N THR A 11 26.36 -15.16 -26.97
CA THR A 11 26.98 -15.26 -25.64
C THR A 11 27.65 -16.63 -25.56
N ALA A 12 28.95 -16.64 -25.36
CA ALA A 12 29.69 -17.85 -25.09
C ALA A 12 29.02 -18.62 -23.96
N ALA A 13 28.66 -19.88 -24.17
CA ALA A 13 28.01 -20.72 -23.19
C ALA A 13 28.87 -20.77 -21.92
N ALA A 14 28.36 -20.25 -20.81
CA ALA A 14 29.05 -20.29 -19.54
C ALA A 14 29.20 -21.76 -19.12
N ARG A 15 30.43 -22.14 -18.71
CA ARG A 15 30.75 -23.51 -18.32
C ARG A 15 30.33 -23.75 -16.87
N GLY A 16 29.67 -24.85 -16.61
CA GLY A 16 29.30 -25.31 -15.28
C GLY A 16 29.27 -26.84 -15.21
N GLY A 17 29.31 -27.38 -14.00
CA GLY A 17 29.21 -28.82 -13.75
C GLY A 17 28.53 -29.11 -12.41
N ILE A 18 27.96 -30.30 -12.29
CA ILE A 18 27.39 -30.81 -11.03
C ILE A 18 28.53 -31.39 -10.22
N SER A 19 28.69 -30.96 -8.98
CA SER A 19 29.73 -31.47 -8.06
C SER A 19 29.22 -32.65 -7.23
N HIS A 20 27.95 -32.60 -6.80
CA HIS A 20 27.30 -33.67 -6.05
C HIS A 20 25.77 -33.53 -6.14
N ALA A 21 25.06 -34.62 -5.92
CA ALA A 21 23.61 -34.64 -5.84
C ALA A 21 23.16 -35.65 -4.79
N THR A 22 22.13 -35.33 -4.03
CA THR A 22 21.62 -36.16 -2.95
C THR A 22 20.11 -36.15 -2.96
N TRP A 23 19.50 -37.33 -2.94
CA TRP A 23 18.07 -37.52 -2.79
C TRP A 23 17.65 -37.27 -1.34
N LEU A 24 16.74 -36.34 -1.13
CA LEU A 24 16.09 -36.07 0.17
C LEU A 24 14.83 -36.90 0.36
N SER A 25 14.15 -37.23 -0.75
CA SER A 25 13.03 -38.16 -0.86
C SER A 25 13.02 -38.79 -2.25
N GLU A 26 12.00 -39.61 -2.55
CA GLU A 26 11.82 -40.22 -3.87
C GLU A 26 11.68 -39.21 -5.02
N ARG A 27 11.34 -37.94 -4.72
CA ARG A 27 11.07 -36.91 -5.71
C ARG A 27 11.84 -35.59 -5.51
N LEU A 28 12.60 -35.48 -4.44
CA LEU A 28 13.30 -34.26 -4.10
C LEU A 28 14.80 -34.46 -4.11
N LEU A 29 15.47 -33.69 -4.96
CA LEU A 29 16.93 -33.73 -5.15
C LEU A 29 17.59 -32.45 -4.65
N LEU A 30 18.60 -32.58 -3.79
CA LEU A 30 19.51 -31.50 -3.44
C LEU A 30 20.78 -31.63 -4.29
N VAL A 31 21.17 -30.55 -4.96
CA VAL A 31 22.28 -30.52 -5.91
C VAL A 31 23.28 -29.44 -5.55
N GLY A 32 24.54 -29.81 -5.51
CA GLY A 32 25.66 -28.88 -5.53
C GLY A 32 26.29 -28.82 -6.93
N ALA A 33 26.55 -27.61 -7.39
CA ALA A 33 27.12 -27.36 -8.70
C ALA A 33 28.19 -26.27 -8.62
N TRP A 34 28.97 -26.12 -9.67
CA TRP A 34 29.86 -25.00 -9.87
C TRP A 34 29.62 -24.39 -11.26
N ALA A 35 29.69 -23.06 -11.35
CA ALA A 35 29.50 -22.38 -12.62
C ALA A 35 30.26 -21.05 -12.68
N GLN A 36 30.73 -20.69 -13.90
CA GLN A 36 31.17 -19.32 -14.18
C GLN A 36 29.94 -18.47 -14.46
N LEU A 37 29.57 -17.66 -13.47
CA LEU A 37 28.38 -16.83 -13.57
C LEU A 37 28.70 -15.53 -14.32
N PRO A 38 27.85 -15.12 -15.30
CA PRO A 38 28.00 -13.85 -15.98
C PRO A 38 27.80 -12.68 -14.99
N ARG A 39 28.61 -11.63 -15.15
CA ARG A 39 28.46 -10.39 -14.37
C ARG A 39 27.24 -9.63 -14.84
N GLY A 40 26.41 -9.19 -13.91
CA GLY A 40 25.21 -8.40 -14.17
C GLY A 40 23.95 -9.24 -14.38
N GLY A 41 22.80 -8.66 -14.08
CA GLY A 41 21.47 -9.25 -14.10
C GLY A 41 20.76 -9.03 -12.77
N ARG A 42 19.49 -8.62 -12.82
CA ARG A 42 18.63 -8.47 -11.63
C ARG A 42 17.90 -9.77 -11.34
N GLY A 43 17.57 -10.04 -10.09
CA GLY A 43 16.79 -11.17 -9.64
C GLY A 43 17.63 -12.32 -9.04
N LEU A 44 16.97 -13.27 -8.43
CA LEU A 44 17.56 -14.47 -7.85
C LEU A 44 17.98 -15.47 -8.95
N TRP A 45 19.00 -16.28 -8.68
CA TRP A 45 19.31 -17.44 -9.48
C TRP A 45 18.31 -18.55 -9.19
N THR A 46 17.83 -19.21 -10.21
CA THR A 46 16.94 -20.39 -10.13
C THR A 46 17.57 -21.57 -10.83
N VAL A 47 17.17 -22.77 -10.44
CA VAL A 47 17.55 -24.03 -11.09
C VAL A 47 16.30 -24.76 -11.58
N GLU A 48 16.38 -25.31 -12.77
CA GLU A 48 15.36 -26.15 -13.38
C GLU A 48 16.00 -27.31 -14.13
N LEU A 49 15.21 -28.31 -14.49
CA LEU A 49 15.67 -29.40 -15.34
C LEU A 49 15.93 -28.88 -16.75
N SER A 50 17.05 -29.33 -17.38
CA SER A 50 17.47 -28.83 -18.70
C SER A 50 16.52 -29.23 -19.84
N ASP A 51 15.72 -30.25 -19.64
CA ASP A 51 14.71 -30.79 -20.58
C ASP A 51 13.32 -30.16 -20.44
N GLY A 52 13.15 -29.24 -19.49
CA GLY A 52 11.87 -28.58 -19.23
C GLY A 52 10.81 -29.49 -18.61
N ALA A 53 11.20 -30.66 -18.11
CA ALA A 53 10.25 -31.56 -17.46
C ALA A 53 9.65 -30.95 -16.17
N ALA A 54 8.43 -31.33 -15.86
CA ALA A 54 7.55 -30.71 -14.87
C ALA A 54 8.12 -30.72 -13.43
N GLY A 55 8.89 -29.70 -13.07
CA GLY A 55 9.41 -29.52 -11.71
C GLY A 55 9.40 -28.07 -11.22
N GLY A 56 9.18 -27.11 -12.12
CA GLY A 56 9.24 -25.68 -11.81
C GLY A 56 10.67 -25.20 -11.50
N ALA A 57 10.88 -23.88 -11.58
CA ALA A 57 12.15 -23.26 -11.24
C ALA A 57 12.26 -23.08 -9.72
N SER A 58 13.35 -23.56 -9.13
CA SER A 58 13.63 -23.46 -7.69
C SER A 58 14.74 -22.47 -7.40
N PRO A 59 14.71 -21.73 -6.28
CA PRO A 59 15.76 -20.80 -5.88
C PRO A 59 17.12 -21.48 -5.69
N VAL A 60 18.20 -20.77 -6.00
CA VAL A 60 19.58 -21.27 -5.87
C VAL A 60 20.36 -20.40 -4.90
N LEU A 61 21.05 -21.04 -3.96
CA LEU A 61 22.06 -20.36 -3.17
C LEU A 61 23.35 -20.25 -3.97
N VAL A 62 23.81 -19.03 -4.18
CA VAL A 62 25.13 -18.75 -4.78
C VAL A 62 26.15 -18.53 -3.67
N LEU A 63 27.17 -19.36 -3.66
CA LEU A 63 28.31 -19.23 -2.75
C LEU A 63 29.49 -18.67 -3.53
N PRO A 64 30.02 -17.50 -3.17
CA PRO A 64 31.14 -16.89 -3.87
C PRO A 64 32.40 -17.76 -3.75
N PRO A 65 33.36 -17.61 -4.66
CA PRO A 65 34.67 -18.20 -4.50
C PRO A 65 35.36 -17.63 -3.25
N PRO A 66 36.34 -18.36 -2.66
CA PRO A 66 37.07 -17.89 -1.49
C PRO A 66 37.73 -16.53 -1.70
N ALA A 67 37.92 -15.76 -0.63
CA ALA A 67 38.64 -14.50 -0.67
C ALA A 67 40.07 -14.72 -1.23
N GLY A 68 40.45 -13.91 -2.23
CA GLY A 68 41.73 -14.03 -2.90
C GLY A 68 41.79 -14.99 -4.09
N ALA A 69 40.64 -15.58 -4.46
CA ALA A 69 40.55 -16.42 -5.66
C ALA A 69 40.66 -15.59 -6.95
N ASP A 70 41.27 -16.18 -7.99
CA ASP A 70 41.42 -15.56 -9.31
C ASP A 70 40.06 -15.17 -9.92
N ALA A 71 40.03 -14.11 -10.74
CA ALA A 71 38.84 -13.57 -11.39
C ALA A 71 38.06 -14.59 -12.26
N GLY A 72 38.63 -15.76 -12.53
CA GLY A 72 38.02 -16.86 -13.29
C GLY A 72 37.54 -18.02 -12.42
N THR A 73 37.66 -17.95 -11.08
CA THR A 73 37.19 -19.02 -10.19
C THR A 73 35.66 -19.12 -10.22
N PRO A 74 35.13 -20.34 -10.49
CA PRO A 74 33.68 -20.52 -10.57
C PRO A 74 33.02 -20.38 -9.20
N ALA A 75 31.80 -19.84 -9.17
CA ALA A 75 30.94 -19.84 -8.00
C ALA A 75 30.43 -21.25 -7.71
N ARG A 76 30.18 -21.58 -6.45
CA ARG A 76 29.46 -22.79 -6.04
C ARG A 76 27.97 -22.46 -5.93
N LEU A 77 27.15 -23.40 -6.35
CA LEU A 77 25.69 -23.28 -6.41
C LEU A 77 25.05 -24.43 -5.63
N LEU A 78 24.05 -24.14 -4.83
CA LEU A 78 23.20 -25.16 -4.20
C LEU A 78 21.77 -24.95 -4.70
N GLY A 79 21.14 -26.04 -5.18
CA GLY A 79 19.76 -26.06 -5.66
C GLY A 79 18.99 -27.23 -5.06
N MET A 80 17.71 -27.03 -4.81
CA MET A 80 16.79 -28.10 -4.41
C MET A 80 15.65 -28.11 -5.41
N LEU A 81 15.37 -29.24 -6.03
CA LEU A 81 14.39 -29.34 -7.11
C LEU A 81 13.60 -30.65 -7.06
N ARG A 82 12.37 -30.60 -7.52
CA ARG A 82 11.55 -31.78 -7.78
C ARG A 82 11.95 -32.42 -9.10
N VAL A 83 11.99 -33.74 -9.09
CA VAL A 83 12.31 -34.57 -10.24
C VAL A 83 11.12 -35.47 -10.54
N GLY A 84 10.84 -35.70 -11.81
CA GLY A 84 9.77 -36.63 -12.24
C GLY A 84 10.08 -38.10 -11.86
N GLU A 85 9.05 -38.91 -11.76
CA GLU A 85 9.19 -40.32 -11.37
C GLU A 85 10.13 -41.12 -12.32
N ALA A 86 10.12 -40.80 -13.61
CA ALA A 86 10.97 -41.46 -14.61
C ALA A 86 12.47 -41.14 -14.40
N ASP A 87 12.78 -39.90 -14.02
CA ASP A 87 14.17 -39.44 -13.80
C ASP A 87 14.68 -39.94 -12.45
N ALA A 88 13.83 -39.97 -11.43
CA ALA A 88 14.14 -40.54 -10.12
C ALA A 88 14.51 -42.04 -10.20
N ALA A 89 13.77 -42.81 -11.01
CA ALA A 89 14.02 -44.22 -11.24
C ALA A 89 15.36 -44.50 -11.97
N SER A 90 15.92 -43.51 -12.69
CA SER A 90 17.17 -43.68 -13.43
C SER A 90 18.42 -43.70 -12.54
N GLY A 91 18.32 -43.18 -11.33
CA GLY A 91 19.46 -43.01 -10.39
C GLY A 91 20.56 -42.07 -10.86
N ARG A 92 20.34 -41.30 -11.96
CA ARG A 92 21.30 -40.34 -12.52
C ARG A 92 20.89 -38.94 -12.16
N ALA A 93 21.88 -38.06 -11.95
CA ALA A 93 21.59 -36.64 -11.80
C ALA A 93 21.13 -36.05 -13.16
N PRO A 94 19.97 -35.42 -13.22
CA PRO A 94 19.47 -34.83 -14.46
C PRO A 94 20.34 -33.64 -14.89
N GLY A 95 20.29 -33.29 -16.17
CA GLY A 95 20.87 -32.03 -16.65
C GLY A 95 20.17 -30.84 -16.01
N LEU A 96 20.92 -29.84 -15.58
CA LEU A 96 20.41 -28.68 -14.86
C LEU A 96 20.66 -27.40 -15.64
N GLN A 97 19.68 -26.50 -15.61
CA GLN A 97 19.83 -25.14 -16.12
C GLN A 97 19.68 -24.14 -14.97
N PHE A 98 20.71 -23.36 -14.75
CA PHE A 98 20.66 -22.23 -13.82
C PHE A 98 20.33 -20.95 -14.59
N ALA A 99 19.38 -20.19 -14.09
CA ALA A 99 18.85 -19.00 -14.75
C ALA A 99 18.80 -17.78 -13.83
N ARG A 100 19.08 -16.59 -14.38
CA ARG A 100 18.87 -15.30 -13.72
C ARG A 100 18.53 -14.25 -14.78
N GLY A 101 17.27 -13.83 -14.83
CA GLY A 101 16.80 -12.97 -15.92
C GLY A 101 17.03 -13.61 -17.29
N SER A 102 17.80 -12.98 -18.18
CA SER A 102 18.18 -13.54 -19.49
C SER A 102 19.43 -14.43 -19.46
N ALA A 103 20.16 -14.47 -18.34
CA ALA A 103 21.36 -15.28 -18.21
C ALA A 103 20.99 -16.75 -17.98
N ARG A 104 21.69 -17.66 -18.68
CA ARG A 104 21.51 -19.11 -18.58
C ARG A 104 22.87 -19.80 -18.48
N VAL A 105 22.96 -20.77 -17.56
CA VAL A 105 24.15 -21.64 -17.41
C VAL A 105 23.69 -23.06 -17.31
N THR A 106 24.12 -23.91 -18.23
CA THR A 106 23.81 -25.34 -18.20
C THR A 106 24.91 -26.09 -17.48
N ALA A 107 24.54 -26.96 -16.53
CA ALA A 107 25.44 -27.87 -15.85
C ALA A 107 25.03 -29.30 -16.16
N SER A 108 25.95 -30.08 -16.66
CA SER A 108 25.79 -31.53 -16.87
C SER A 108 26.73 -32.31 -15.97
N GLY A 109 26.24 -33.41 -15.40
CA GLY A 109 27.06 -34.31 -14.59
C GLY A 109 27.22 -35.64 -15.32
N GLU A 110 28.45 -36.00 -15.66
CA GLU A 110 28.78 -37.41 -15.95
C GLU A 110 28.93 -38.12 -14.61
N GLN A 111 28.00 -39.05 -14.31
CA GLN A 111 28.06 -40.01 -13.19
C GLN A 111 28.16 -39.43 -11.76
N VAL A 112 27.15 -38.72 -11.31
CA VAL A 112 26.95 -38.56 -9.87
C VAL A 112 25.88 -39.57 -9.45
N THR A 113 26.28 -40.67 -8.84
CA THR A 113 25.36 -41.64 -8.23
C THR A 113 24.72 -40.95 -7.03
N ALA A 114 23.44 -40.61 -7.14
CA ALA A 114 22.71 -40.04 -6.03
C ALA A 114 22.54 -41.13 -4.95
N ALA A 115 23.31 -41.06 -3.90
CA ALA A 115 23.16 -41.92 -2.73
C ALA A 115 22.40 -41.15 -1.66
N LEU A 116 21.57 -41.85 -0.86
CA LEU A 116 21.07 -41.34 0.41
C LEU A 116 22.28 -41.06 1.31
N VAL A 117 22.75 -39.83 1.31
CA VAL A 117 23.89 -39.42 2.12
C VAL A 117 23.37 -38.82 3.42
N ASP A 118 24.01 -39.17 4.54
CA ASP A 118 23.75 -38.47 5.80
C ASP A 118 23.91 -36.94 5.59
N LEU A 119 22.89 -36.19 5.93
CA LEU A 119 22.86 -34.74 5.83
C LEU A 119 24.12 -34.08 6.44
N ARG A 120 24.69 -34.71 7.50
CA ARG A 120 25.93 -34.27 8.13
C ARG A 120 27.14 -34.39 7.19
N MET A 121 27.20 -35.45 6.39
CA MET A 121 28.28 -35.65 5.41
C MET A 121 28.13 -34.64 4.26
N LEU A 122 26.91 -34.45 3.73
CA LEU A 122 26.65 -33.49 2.67
C LEU A 122 27.00 -32.06 3.11
N VAL A 123 26.56 -31.65 4.28
CA VAL A 123 26.89 -30.35 4.86
C VAL A 123 28.42 -30.23 5.06
N ARG A 124 29.07 -31.27 5.56
CA ARG A 124 30.51 -31.28 5.78
C ARG A 124 31.30 -31.19 4.47
N GLU A 125 30.92 -31.91 3.45
CA GLU A 125 31.59 -31.91 2.14
C GLU A 125 31.31 -30.61 1.37
N SER A 126 30.08 -30.14 1.40
CA SER A 126 29.71 -28.85 0.78
C SER A 126 30.36 -27.65 1.49
N LEU A 127 30.67 -27.80 2.77
CA LEU A 127 31.30 -26.77 3.60
C LEU A 127 32.81 -26.81 3.57
N ALA A 128 33.41 -27.88 3.03
CA ALA A 128 34.88 -28.02 2.98
C ALA A 128 35.49 -26.87 2.15
N GLY A 129 36.36 -26.08 2.79
CA GLY A 129 37.04 -24.94 2.15
C GLY A 129 36.18 -23.68 1.94
N LEU A 130 35.01 -23.60 2.55
CA LEU A 130 34.22 -22.35 2.57
C LEU A 130 34.59 -21.50 3.80
N GLU A 131 34.58 -20.18 3.60
CA GLU A 131 34.68 -19.21 4.69
C GLU A 131 33.52 -19.34 5.67
N PRO A 132 33.70 -18.99 6.97
CA PRO A 132 32.66 -19.11 7.98
C PRO A 132 31.33 -18.45 7.58
N ALA A 133 31.36 -17.25 7.01
CA ALA A 133 30.18 -16.52 6.58
C ALA A 133 29.41 -17.22 5.43
N ALA A 134 30.12 -17.89 4.52
CA ALA A 134 29.46 -18.68 3.47
C ALA A 134 28.79 -19.94 4.04
N ARG A 135 29.39 -20.54 5.07
CA ARG A 135 28.80 -21.68 5.79
C ARG A 135 27.49 -21.32 6.45
N ASP A 136 27.44 -20.14 7.06
CA ASP A 136 26.28 -19.65 7.79
C ASP A 136 25.05 -19.42 6.91
N ARG A 137 25.24 -19.24 5.60
CA ARG A 137 24.14 -19.07 4.63
C ARG A 137 23.48 -20.40 4.23
N ILE A 138 24.17 -21.52 4.34
CA ILE A 138 23.69 -22.80 3.84
C ILE A 138 22.51 -23.32 4.65
N VAL A 139 22.59 -23.27 5.97
CA VAL A 139 21.53 -23.79 6.85
C VAL A 139 20.21 -23.02 6.72
N PRO A 140 20.21 -21.70 6.76
CA PRO A 140 19.00 -20.91 6.49
C PRO A 140 18.43 -21.16 5.09
N TRP A 141 19.28 -21.23 4.07
CA TRP A 141 18.83 -21.51 2.72
C TRP A 141 18.24 -22.93 2.57
N LEU A 142 18.87 -23.94 3.17
CA LEU A 142 18.32 -25.32 3.17
C LEU A 142 16.93 -25.37 3.84
N ALA A 143 16.75 -24.65 4.94
CA ALA A 143 15.47 -24.57 5.61
C ALA A 143 14.39 -23.92 4.73
N GLN A 144 14.77 -22.85 4.05
CA GLN A 144 13.90 -22.15 3.11
C GLN A 144 13.56 -23.02 1.89
N ALA A 145 14.57 -23.62 1.27
CA ALA A 145 14.37 -24.50 0.11
C ALA A 145 13.48 -25.72 0.47
N ALA A 146 13.68 -26.29 1.66
CA ALA A 146 12.83 -27.40 2.14
C ALA A 146 11.38 -26.94 2.39
N ALA A 147 11.17 -25.72 2.88
CA ALA A 147 9.82 -25.18 3.10
C ALA A 147 9.04 -24.95 1.80
N LEU A 148 9.71 -24.61 0.70
CA LEU A 148 9.09 -24.51 -0.64
C LEU A 148 8.56 -25.84 -1.17
N HIS A 149 9.05 -26.95 -0.62
CA HIS A 149 8.62 -28.31 -0.96
C HIS A 149 7.90 -29.00 0.21
N GLY A 150 7.20 -28.23 1.04
CA GLY A 150 6.63 -28.65 2.32
C GLY A 150 5.55 -29.76 2.25
N ASP A 151 5.08 -30.09 1.05
CA ASP A 151 4.23 -31.25 0.76
C ASP A 151 5.03 -32.57 0.58
N ASP A 152 6.36 -32.49 0.58
CA ASP A 152 7.28 -33.64 0.50
C ASP A 152 7.76 -34.05 1.91
N GLU A 153 7.66 -35.33 2.26
CA GLU A 153 7.99 -35.83 3.60
C GLU A 153 9.49 -35.65 3.94
N GLY A 154 10.36 -35.79 2.95
CA GLY A 154 11.80 -35.53 3.11
C GLY A 154 12.12 -34.08 3.35
N ALA A 155 11.45 -33.17 2.64
CA ALA A 155 11.57 -31.74 2.84
C ALA A 155 11.05 -31.31 4.22
N TYR A 156 9.92 -31.82 4.64
CA TYR A 156 9.36 -31.56 5.96
C TYR A 156 10.29 -32.03 7.09
N SER A 157 10.84 -33.24 6.98
CA SER A 157 11.80 -33.77 7.95
C SER A 157 13.08 -32.92 8.01
N LEU A 158 13.60 -32.49 6.87
CA LEU A 158 14.75 -31.61 6.77
C LEU A 158 14.46 -30.22 7.40
N ALA A 159 13.34 -29.61 7.04
CA ALA A 159 12.93 -28.31 7.57
C ALA A 159 12.83 -28.31 9.10
N ARG A 160 12.25 -29.37 9.68
CA ARG A 160 12.14 -29.54 11.14
C ARG A 160 13.52 -29.64 11.81
N LYS A 161 14.44 -30.44 11.26
CA LYS A 161 15.81 -30.61 11.80
C LYS A 161 16.59 -29.30 11.71
N LEU A 162 16.46 -28.57 10.60
CA LEU A 162 17.12 -27.29 10.39
C LEU A 162 16.53 -26.18 11.26
N HIS A 163 15.23 -26.20 11.53
CA HIS A 163 14.61 -25.25 12.46
C HIS A 163 15.20 -25.35 13.86
N VAL A 164 15.36 -26.57 14.39
CA VAL A 164 16.00 -26.78 15.70
C VAL A 164 17.46 -26.30 15.71
N ALA A 165 18.20 -26.59 14.65
CA ALA A 165 19.60 -26.11 14.52
C ALA A 165 19.68 -24.58 14.42
N ARG A 166 18.72 -23.95 13.73
CA ARG A 166 18.63 -22.50 13.58
C ARG A 166 18.33 -21.77 14.90
N GLU A 167 17.42 -22.29 15.71
CA GLU A 167 17.10 -21.72 17.03
C GLU A 167 18.34 -21.74 17.94
N SER A 168 19.10 -22.82 17.93
CA SER A 168 20.37 -22.93 18.68
C SER A 168 21.41 -21.90 18.22
N LEU A 169 21.50 -21.65 16.90
CA LEU A 169 22.41 -20.64 16.33
C LEU A 169 21.92 -19.20 16.62
N ARG A 170 20.61 -18.97 16.68
CA ARG A 170 20.03 -17.66 17.02
C ARG A 170 20.37 -17.21 18.43
N GLU A 171 20.37 -18.11 19.41
CA GLU A 171 20.77 -17.78 20.77
C GLU A 171 22.22 -17.31 20.86
N GLN A 172 23.09 -17.87 20.04
CA GLN A 172 24.50 -17.44 19.94
C GLN A 172 24.67 -16.09 19.22
N ARG A 173 23.83 -15.78 18.21
CA ARG A 173 23.93 -14.56 17.39
C ARG A 173 23.25 -13.33 18.00
N ARG A 174 22.24 -13.49 18.87
CA ARG A 174 21.62 -12.36 19.61
C ARG A 174 22.64 -11.54 20.42
N SER A 175 23.74 -12.12 20.79
CA SER A 175 24.83 -11.43 21.50
C SER A 175 25.79 -10.64 20.61
N CYS A 176 25.76 -10.85 19.25
CA CYS A 176 26.72 -10.26 18.31
C CYS A 176 26.18 -9.12 17.46
N GLN A 177 24.88 -8.79 17.58
CA GLN A 177 24.18 -7.97 16.59
C GLN A 177 24.40 -6.46 16.67
N VAL A 178 24.96 -5.92 17.75
CA VAL A 178 25.14 -4.48 17.93
C VAL A 178 26.46 -4.18 18.64
N ALA A 179 27.59 -4.45 18.00
CA ALA A 179 28.88 -3.90 18.44
C ALA A 179 29.14 -2.58 17.73
N ALA A 180 29.42 -1.50 18.45
CA ALA A 180 29.72 -0.18 17.88
C ALA A 180 30.95 -0.19 16.95
N GLU A 181 31.76 -1.24 17.01
CA GLU A 181 32.98 -1.45 16.23
C GLU A 181 32.75 -2.15 14.88
N GLU A 182 31.55 -2.77 14.70
CA GLU A 182 31.22 -3.46 13.46
C GLU A 182 30.83 -2.48 12.35
N PRO A 183 31.40 -2.59 11.14
CA PRO A 183 31.11 -1.69 10.03
C PRO A 183 29.67 -1.87 9.49
N ARG A 184 29.04 -3.00 9.78
CA ARG A 184 27.68 -3.34 9.35
C ARG A 184 26.77 -3.66 10.52
N GLY A 185 25.53 -3.25 10.42
CA GLY A 185 24.49 -3.54 11.40
C GLY A 185 23.13 -3.61 10.74
N LEU A 186 22.21 -4.38 11.32
CA LEU A 186 20.85 -4.53 10.83
C LEU A 186 19.92 -4.73 12.02
N GLN A 187 18.84 -3.97 12.07
CA GLN A 187 17.73 -4.20 12.99
C GLN A 187 16.40 -3.92 12.32
N ILE A 188 15.43 -4.79 12.55
CA ILE A 188 14.06 -4.62 12.09
C ILE A 188 13.21 -4.19 13.27
N GLU A 189 12.53 -3.06 13.11
CA GLU A 189 11.72 -2.44 14.15
C GLU A 189 10.25 -2.77 14.00
N THR A 190 9.77 -2.90 12.74
CA THR A 190 8.35 -3.11 12.45
C THR A 190 8.20 -3.97 11.22
N LEU A 191 7.22 -4.88 11.25
CA LEU A 191 6.74 -5.66 10.11
C LEU A 191 5.21 -5.67 10.11
N LEU A 192 4.61 -5.14 9.04
CA LEU A 192 3.17 -4.87 8.96
C LEU A 192 2.59 -5.56 7.72
N GLU A 193 1.45 -6.24 7.85
CA GLU A 193 0.75 -6.88 6.74
C GLU A 193 -0.18 -5.87 6.05
N ILE A 194 0.10 -5.57 4.79
CA ILE A 194 -0.78 -4.76 3.93
C ILE A 194 -1.89 -5.64 3.36
N ASP A 195 -1.52 -6.76 2.74
CA ASP A 195 -2.39 -7.83 2.28
C ASP A 195 -1.72 -9.20 2.51
N GLU A 196 -2.32 -10.28 2.03
CA GLU A 196 -1.85 -11.64 2.30
C GLU A 196 -0.41 -11.91 1.82
N THR A 197 0.08 -11.18 0.82
CA THR A 197 1.40 -11.36 0.19
C THR A 197 2.30 -10.14 0.30
N THR A 198 1.77 -8.99 0.72
CA THR A 198 2.47 -7.71 0.74
C THR A 198 2.66 -7.22 2.16
N TYR A 199 3.90 -6.84 2.51
CA TYR A 199 4.24 -6.39 3.85
C TYR A 199 5.04 -5.08 3.78
N TRP A 200 4.78 -4.19 4.74
CA TRP A 200 5.58 -3.00 5.02
C TRP A 200 6.61 -3.32 6.09
N ILE A 201 7.85 -2.92 5.85
CA ILE A 201 8.95 -3.14 6.78
C ILE A 201 9.64 -1.82 7.10
N LYS A 202 10.04 -1.68 8.37
CA LYS A 202 10.85 -0.56 8.86
C LYS A 202 11.99 -1.07 9.73
N GLY A 203 13.13 -0.44 9.58
CA GLY A 203 14.31 -0.76 10.36
C GLY A 203 15.47 0.17 10.04
N TRP A 204 16.65 -0.25 10.43
CA TRP A 204 17.87 0.40 10.00
C TRP A 204 18.90 -0.63 9.54
N ALA A 205 19.69 -0.24 8.57
CA ALA A 205 20.78 -1.02 8.00
C ALA A 205 21.98 -0.11 7.80
N ARG A 206 23.04 -0.35 8.56
CA ARG A 206 24.32 0.35 8.44
C ARG A 206 25.20 -0.34 7.41
N ASP A 207 25.77 0.44 6.53
CA ASP A 207 26.68 0.03 5.46
C ASP A 207 27.79 1.06 5.30
N ALA A 208 28.66 1.16 6.30
CA ALA A 208 29.75 2.14 6.32
C ALA A 208 30.69 2.03 5.12
N ASP A 209 30.82 0.84 4.55
CA ASP A 209 31.74 0.53 3.44
C ASP A 209 31.04 0.59 2.07
N ALA A 210 29.74 0.89 2.01
CA ALA A 210 28.90 0.88 0.80
C ALA A 210 28.99 -0.45 0.02
N ARG A 211 28.95 -1.57 0.73
CA ARG A 211 29.07 -2.93 0.17
C ARG A 211 27.77 -3.67 0.03
N VAL A 212 26.68 -3.19 0.67
CA VAL A 212 25.39 -3.85 0.65
C VAL A 212 24.81 -3.88 -0.75
N THR A 213 24.49 -5.07 -1.20
CA THR A 213 23.91 -5.33 -2.53
C THR A 213 22.55 -6.00 -2.47
N GLY A 214 22.07 -6.41 -1.27
CA GLY A 214 20.79 -7.06 -1.11
C GLY A 214 20.20 -6.90 0.28
N LEU A 215 18.89 -6.72 0.33
CA LEU A 215 18.02 -6.89 1.50
C LEU A 215 16.99 -7.94 1.15
N THR A 216 16.98 -9.06 1.87
CA THR A 216 16.06 -10.17 1.61
C THR A 216 15.25 -10.47 2.87
N ALA A 217 13.93 -10.37 2.76
CA ALA A 217 13.02 -10.84 3.81
C ALA A 217 12.71 -12.32 3.57
N ILE A 218 12.70 -13.10 4.64
CA ILE A 218 12.44 -14.54 4.62
C ILE A 218 11.30 -14.81 5.60
N SER A 219 10.17 -15.30 5.08
CA SER A 219 9.03 -15.68 5.90
C SER A 219 9.31 -16.97 6.67
N PRO A 220 8.57 -17.25 7.75
CA PRO A 220 8.72 -18.49 8.51
C PRO A 220 8.44 -19.75 7.70
N GLU A 221 7.58 -19.64 6.67
CA GLU A 221 7.23 -20.73 5.74
C GLU A 221 8.24 -20.87 4.59
N GLY A 222 9.25 -20.01 4.53
CA GLY A 222 10.34 -20.09 3.58
C GLY A 222 10.16 -19.24 2.31
N GLY A 223 9.07 -18.48 2.20
CA GLY A 223 8.94 -17.47 1.16
C GLY A 223 10.04 -16.41 1.30
N ALA A 224 10.67 -15.99 0.21
CA ALA A 224 11.72 -14.99 0.21
C ALA A 224 11.42 -13.86 -0.78
N SER A 225 11.74 -12.64 -0.38
CA SER A 225 11.60 -11.45 -1.22
C SER A 225 12.84 -10.58 -1.08
N GLU A 226 13.50 -10.28 -2.19
CA GLU A 226 14.52 -9.24 -2.25
C GLU A 226 13.82 -7.89 -2.43
N PHE A 227 14.11 -6.93 -1.55
CA PHE A 227 13.38 -5.66 -1.51
C PHE A 227 14.28 -4.41 -1.41
N LEU A 228 15.59 -4.54 -1.63
CA LEU A 228 16.51 -3.38 -1.57
C LEU A 228 16.12 -2.28 -2.55
N ASP A 229 15.68 -2.62 -3.74
CA ASP A 229 15.21 -1.71 -4.78
C ASP A 229 13.82 -1.10 -4.49
N ARG A 230 13.15 -1.61 -3.46
CA ARG A 230 11.86 -1.15 -2.94
C ARG A 230 12.00 -0.62 -1.51
N THR A 231 13.07 0.11 -1.25
CA THR A 231 13.32 0.77 0.04
C THR A 231 13.56 2.26 -0.15
N LEU A 232 13.00 3.04 0.77
CA LEU A 232 13.33 4.45 0.96
C LEU A 232 14.28 4.58 2.15
N ARG A 233 15.44 5.19 1.95
CA ARG A 233 16.39 5.47 3.02
C ARG A 233 15.99 6.73 3.78
N VAL A 234 15.94 6.61 5.10
CA VAL A 234 15.56 7.68 6.02
C VAL A 234 16.69 7.95 7.03
N ALA A 235 16.80 9.19 7.48
CA ALA A 235 17.80 9.56 8.48
C ALA A 235 17.44 8.94 9.85
N ARG A 236 18.47 8.42 10.54
CA ARG A 236 18.40 7.87 11.90
C ARG A 236 19.54 8.43 12.74
N PRO A 237 19.43 9.68 13.20
CA PRO A 237 20.48 10.33 13.99
C PRO A 237 20.87 9.52 15.23
N ASP A 238 19.91 8.85 15.87
CA ASP A 238 20.14 7.98 17.03
C ASP A 238 21.06 6.80 16.72
N VAL A 239 20.88 6.17 15.56
CA VAL A 239 21.76 5.08 15.08
C VAL A 239 23.11 5.63 14.66
N GLU A 240 23.13 6.75 13.97
CA GLU A 240 24.36 7.41 13.50
C GLU A 240 25.20 7.88 14.69
N ASP A 241 24.59 8.47 15.72
CA ASP A 241 25.27 8.89 16.95
C ASP A 241 25.83 7.69 17.74
N PHE A 242 25.09 6.59 17.82
CA PHE A 242 25.57 5.36 18.47
C PHE A 242 26.85 4.81 17.83
N TYR A 243 26.90 4.83 16.52
CA TYR A 243 28.07 4.34 15.77
C TYR A 243 29.17 5.39 15.58
N ALA A 244 28.90 6.69 15.73
CA ALA A 244 29.87 7.77 15.59
C ALA A 244 30.95 7.76 16.69
N THR A 245 30.72 7.06 17.82
CA THR A 245 31.73 6.82 18.85
C THR A 245 32.86 5.88 18.41
N GLY A 246 32.70 5.18 17.28
CA GLY A 246 33.70 4.35 16.61
C GLY A 246 34.30 5.07 15.39
N ALA A 247 35.59 4.80 15.07
CA ALA A 247 36.42 5.49 14.07
C ALA A 247 35.92 5.46 12.59
N ALA A 248 34.68 5.03 12.29
CA ALA A 248 34.20 4.77 10.94
C ALA A 248 32.92 5.57 10.55
N GLY A 249 32.53 6.61 11.28
CA GLY A 249 31.32 7.36 10.98
C GLY A 249 31.48 8.33 9.81
N ARG A 250 30.81 8.11 8.66
CA ARG A 250 30.58 9.16 7.65
C ARG A 250 29.38 9.99 8.07
N ALA A 251 29.57 11.30 8.24
CA ALA A 251 28.46 12.24 8.44
C ALA A 251 27.55 12.24 7.20
N GLY A 252 26.23 12.03 7.40
CA GLY A 252 25.22 12.09 6.36
C GLY A 252 24.70 10.74 5.83
N GLU A 253 25.05 9.63 6.47
CA GLU A 253 24.50 8.31 6.13
C GLU A 253 23.03 8.21 6.58
N ARG A 254 22.14 7.85 5.65
CA ARG A 254 20.76 7.52 5.98
C ARG A 254 20.68 6.03 6.32
N SER A 255 20.93 5.70 7.58
CA SER A 255 20.95 4.32 8.06
C SER A 255 19.57 3.69 8.19
N GLY A 256 18.53 4.48 8.41
CA GLY A 256 17.15 4.00 8.46
C GLY A 256 16.61 3.61 7.09
N PHE A 257 15.62 2.72 7.08
CA PHE A 257 14.85 2.40 5.88
C PHE A 257 13.40 2.08 6.19
N VAL A 258 12.54 2.35 5.23
CA VAL A 258 11.21 1.75 5.08
C VAL A 258 11.15 1.05 3.72
N GLY A 259 10.37 -0.02 3.60
CA GLY A 259 10.36 -0.79 2.36
C GLY A 259 9.11 -1.65 2.19
N LEU A 260 8.95 -2.17 0.97
CA LEU A 260 7.85 -3.04 0.58
C LEU A 260 8.38 -4.43 0.25
N ILE A 261 7.85 -5.43 0.96
CA ILE A 261 8.11 -6.85 0.72
C ILE A 261 6.92 -7.42 -0.04
N GLU A 262 7.17 -8.14 -1.13
CA GLU A 262 6.16 -8.87 -1.88
C GLU A 262 6.58 -10.34 -1.96
N LEU A 263 5.74 -11.23 -1.45
CA LEU A 263 5.92 -12.68 -1.50
C LEU A 263 5.11 -13.28 -2.64
N ASP A 264 5.59 -14.39 -3.19
CA ASP A 264 4.85 -15.16 -4.21
C ASP A 264 3.66 -15.94 -3.60
N ALA A 265 3.65 -16.15 -2.28
CA ALA A 265 2.59 -16.86 -1.56
C ALA A 265 2.35 -16.24 -0.17
N PRO A 266 1.12 -16.34 0.37
CA PRO A 266 0.80 -15.82 1.70
C PRO A 266 1.64 -16.43 2.82
N SER A 267 2.01 -15.60 3.82
CA SER A 267 2.60 -16.08 5.08
C SER A 267 1.58 -15.98 6.21
N ARG A 268 1.31 -17.13 6.85
CA ARG A 268 0.31 -17.23 7.93
C ARG A 268 0.89 -17.01 9.31
N LEU A 269 2.17 -17.27 9.49
CA LEU A 269 2.84 -17.14 10.78
C LEU A 269 3.25 -15.68 11.04
N ALA A 270 2.92 -15.20 12.23
CA ALA A 270 3.23 -13.82 12.61
C ALA A 270 4.69 -13.63 13.05
N SER A 271 5.34 -14.67 13.54
CA SER A 271 6.70 -14.61 14.10
C SER A 271 7.64 -15.55 13.36
N GLY A 272 8.93 -15.32 13.50
CA GLY A 272 9.96 -16.13 12.85
C GLY A 272 10.43 -15.59 11.51
N TRP A 273 10.04 -14.38 11.15
CA TRP A 273 10.57 -13.68 9.98
C TRP A 273 12.02 -13.26 10.22
N VAL A 274 12.83 -13.37 9.19
CA VAL A 274 14.24 -12.98 9.21
C VAL A 274 14.53 -12.08 8.03
N VAL A 275 15.29 -11.02 8.28
CA VAL A 275 15.80 -10.15 7.21
C VAL A 275 17.31 -10.35 7.12
N GLN A 276 17.77 -10.54 5.91
CA GLN A 276 19.16 -10.76 5.57
C GLN A 276 19.70 -9.56 4.80
N LEU A 277 20.75 -8.97 5.31
CA LEU A 277 21.55 -7.94 4.62
C LEU A 277 22.76 -8.63 4.00
N SER A 278 22.90 -8.60 2.69
CA SER A 278 24.00 -9.25 1.97
C SER A 278 24.85 -8.26 1.18
N ASP A 279 26.14 -8.56 1.08
CA ASP A 279 27.08 -7.79 0.26
C ASP A 279 27.45 -8.51 -1.05
N ALA A 280 28.22 -7.81 -1.89
CA ALA A 280 28.67 -8.32 -3.20
C ALA A 280 29.57 -9.55 -3.12
N ILE A 281 30.24 -9.78 -1.99
CA ILE A 281 31.09 -10.95 -1.77
C ILE A 281 30.39 -12.10 -1.08
N GLY A 282 29.09 -11.92 -0.77
CA GLY A 282 28.25 -12.95 -0.21
C GLY A 282 28.30 -13.08 1.30
N GLU A 283 28.95 -12.16 2.00
CA GLU A 283 28.77 -12.04 3.44
C GLU A 283 27.36 -11.55 3.75
N ALA A 284 26.71 -12.15 4.74
CA ALA A 284 25.39 -11.75 5.14
C ALA A 284 25.29 -11.65 6.67
N ILE A 285 24.56 -10.63 7.13
CA ILE A 285 24.09 -10.53 8.51
C ILE A 285 22.58 -10.69 8.53
N GLU A 286 22.06 -11.28 9.59
CA GLU A 286 20.63 -11.54 9.74
C GLU A 286 20.09 -10.82 10.97
N ALA A 287 18.87 -10.29 10.85
CA ALA A 287 18.10 -9.80 11.96
C ALA A 287 16.72 -10.48 11.98
N GLU A 288 16.26 -10.84 13.18
CA GLU A 288 14.89 -11.30 13.38
C GLU A 288 13.96 -10.09 13.35
N ALA A 289 12.88 -10.20 12.59
CA ALA A 289 11.84 -9.20 12.59
C ALA A 289 10.87 -9.41 13.78
N PRO A 290 10.27 -8.35 14.31
CA PRO A 290 9.19 -8.47 15.28
C PRO A 290 7.99 -9.21 14.68
N ALA A 291 7.04 -9.60 15.52
CA ALA A 291 5.81 -10.22 15.06
C ALA A 291 5.05 -9.29 14.11
N VAL A 292 4.48 -9.87 13.06
CA VAL A 292 3.69 -9.14 12.05
C VAL A 292 2.46 -8.52 12.69
N VAL A 293 2.28 -7.23 12.51
CA VAL A 293 1.05 -6.53 12.87
C VAL A 293 0.06 -6.67 11.71
N ARG A 294 -1.16 -7.12 12.00
CA ARG A 294 -2.20 -7.46 11.01
C ARG A 294 -3.44 -6.59 11.07
N ASP A 295 -3.60 -5.77 12.12
CA ASP A 295 -4.72 -4.83 12.19
C ASP A 295 -4.58 -3.75 11.11
N PRO A 296 -5.48 -3.69 10.12
CA PRO A 296 -5.31 -2.81 8.98
C PRO A 296 -5.37 -1.32 9.34
N LEU A 297 -6.03 -0.95 10.44
CA LEU A 297 -6.07 0.45 10.89
C LEU A 297 -4.75 0.85 11.55
N ALA A 298 -4.17 -0.03 12.37
CA ALA A 298 -2.84 0.18 12.94
C ALA A 298 -1.74 0.21 11.86
N VAL A 299 -1.83 -0.69 10.88
CA VAL A 299 -0.93 -0.72 9.71
C VAL A 299 -1.00 0.59 8.94
N ARG A 300 -2.20 1.07 8.63
CA ARG A 300 -2.42 2.35 7.95
C ARG A 300 -1.80 3.53 8.70
N ALA A 301 -2.05 3.61 10.01
CA ALA A 301 -1.51 4.67 10.85
C ALA A 301 0.03 4.68 10.88
N ALA A 302 0.65 3.50 10.96
CA ALA A 302 2.11 3.36 10.94
C ALA A 302 2.71 3.79 9.60
N ILE A 303 2.15 3.36 8.47
CA ILE A 303 2.63 3.74 7.13
C ILE A 303 2.49 5.25 6.90
N LEU A 304 1.38 5.86 7.33
CA LEU A 304 1.21 7.31 7.25
C LEU A 304 2.22 8.07 8.12
N THR A 305 2.56 7.53 9.30
CA THR A 305 3.62 8.11 10.14
C THR A 305 4.97 8.07 9.43
N ASP A 306 5.29 6.95 8.78
CA ASP A 306 6.52 6.79 8.01
C ASP A 306 6.55 7.73 6.78
N PHE A 307 5.40 7.97 6.14
CA PHE A 307 5.26 8.97 5.07
C PHE A 307 5.69 10.37 5.55
N GLY A 308 5.32 10.76 6.77
CA GLY A 308 5.72 12.03 7.38
C GLY A 308 7.23 12.16 7.61
N LEU A 309 7.98 11.06 7.69
CA LEU A 309 9.44 11.06 7.82
C LEU A 309 10.15 11.33 6.48
N SER A 310 9.51 11.06 5.36
CA SER A 310 10.04 11.34 4.03
C SER A 310 9.84 12.82 3.68
N ARG A 311 10.92 13.62 3.71
CA ARG A 311 10.83 15.10 3.67
C ARG A 311 10.84 15.74 2.27
N ARG A 312 10.99 14.97 1.17
CA ARG A 312 11.00 15.52 -0.19
C ARG A 312 9.79 15.02 -0.96
N ALA A 313 9.00 15.94 -1.49
CA ALA A 313 7.80 15.63 -2.26
C ALA A 313 8.10 15.02 -3.63
N ASP A 314 9.27 15.30 -4.19
CA ASP A 314 9.77 14.85 -5.49
C ASP A 314 10.44 13.46 -5.47
N ASP A 315 10.38 12.76 -4.33
CA ASP A 315 11.02 11.46 -4.19
C ASP A 315 10.22 10.39 -4.98
N PRO A 316 10.73 9.89 -6.13
CA PRO A 316 10.00 8.90 -6.93
C PRO A 316 9.72 7.62 -6.14
N GLU A 317 10.48 7.36 -5.07
CA GLU A 317 10.28 6.25 -4.15
C GLU A 317 8.97 6.38 -3.36
N ARG A 318 8.47 7.61 -3.11
CA ARG A 318 7.14 7.80 -2.52
C ARG A 318 6.02 7.24 -3.40
N ALA A 319 6.09 7.50 -4.71
CA ALA A 319 5.08 7.01 -5.65
C ALA A 319 5.14 5.48 -5.79
N THR A 320 6.34 4.90 -5.72
CA THR A 320 6.53 3.46 -5.87
C THR A 320 6.31 2.65 -4.59
N LEU A 321 6.41 3.28 -3.41
CA LEU A 321 6.27 2.61 -2.12
C LEU A 321 4.93 2.93 -1.43
N PHE A 322 4.69 4.22 -1.13
CA PHE A 322 3.55 4.59 -0.28
C PHE A 322 2.21 4.52 -1.01
N ALA A 323 2.13 4.96 -2.27
CA ALA A 323 0.87 4.93 -2.99
C ALA A 323 0.37 3.50 -3.20
N PRO A 324 1.16 2.51 -3.69
CA PRO A 324 0.71 1.14 -3.81
C PRO A 324 0.35 0.50 -2.46
N ALA A 325 1.15 0.76 -1.42
CA ALA A 325 0.92 0.19 -0.09
C ALA A 325 -0.41 0.68 0.52
N LEU A 326 -0.63 1.99 0.51
CA LEU A 326 -1.86 2.59 1.05
C LEU A 326 -3.07 2.29 0.16
N THR A 327 -2.92 2.23 -1.16
CA THR A 327 -4.01 1.84 -2.07
C THR A 327 -4.48 0.41 -1.79
N ARG A 328 -3.59 -0.57 -1.75
CA ARG A 328 -3.94 -1.98 -1.45
C ARG A 328 -4.61 -2.11 -0.08
N LEU A 329 -4.09 -1.40 0.92
CA LEU A 329 -4.67 -1.40 2.26
C LEU A 329 -6.06 -0.77 2.30
N GLN A 330 -6.27 0.34 1.60
CA GLN A 330 -7.56 0.99 1.48
C GLN A 330 -8.56 0.14 0.69
N GLU A 331 -8.14 -0.54 -0.37
CA GLU A 331 -8.95 -1.51 -1.11
C GLU A 331 -9.37 -2.68 -0.22
N ARG A 332 -8.47 -3.20 0.60
CA ARG A 332 -8.77 -4.24 1.59
C ARG A 332 -9.79 -3.76 2.63
N LEU A 333 -9.62 -2.54 3.14
CA LEU A 333 -10.56 -1.92 4.06
C LEU A 333 -11.92 -1.68 3.41
N ALA A 334 -11.95 -1.20 2.17
CA ALA A 334 -13.19 -0.97 1.42
C ALA A 334 -13.92 -2.28 1.09
N ALA A 335 -13.20 -3.32 0.65
CA ALA A 335 -13.76 -4.66 0.41
C ALA A 335 -14.36 -5.30 1.68
N ALA A 336 -13.82 -4.93 2.84
CA ALA A 336 -14.32 -5.38 4.13
C ALA A 336 -15.41 -4.44 4.72
N THR A 337 -15.80 -3.38 3.99
CA THR A 337 -16.89 -2.49 4.38
C THR A 337 -18.22 -3.16 4.02
N GLU A 338 -18.98 -3.47 5.04
CA GLU A 338 -20.29 -4.13 4.93
C GLU A 338 -21.34 -3.26 5.60
N VAL A 339 -22.47 -3.10 4.94
CA VAL A 339 -23.68 -2.51 5.55
C VAL A 339 -24.35 -3.63 6.35
N GLU A 340 -24.24 -3.57 7.68
CA GLU A 340 -24.74 -4.59 8.58
C GLU A 340 -26.27 -4.54 8.71
N ASP A 341 -26.83 -3.34 8.75
CA ASP A 341 -28.28 -3.12 8.87
C ASP A 341 -28.72 -1.88 8.11
N VAL A 342 -29.94 -1.90 7.59
CA VAL A 342 -30.63 -0.73 7.03
C VAL A 342 -32.03 -0.63 7.60
N ARG A 343 -32.27 0.37 8.41
CA ARG A 343 -33.55 0.63 9.04
C ARG A 343 -34.29 1.78 8.36
N GLU A 344 -35.53 1.56 7.96
CA GLU A 344 -36.40 2.60 7.43
C GLU A 344 -37.33 3.14 8.54
N LEU A 345 -37.38 4.46 8.69
CA LEU A 345 -38.24 5.17 9.64
C LEU A 345 -39.20 6.06 8.87
N GLY A 346 -40.50 5.91 9.14
CA GLY A 346 -41.55 6.55 8.38
C GLY A 346 -41.85 5.85 7.05
N ARG A 347 -42.16 6.64 6.04
CA ARG A 347 -42.43 6.17 4.68
C ARG A 347 -41.56 6.93 3.70
N PRO A 348 -40.33 6.50 3.48
CA PRO A 348 -39.44 7.10 2.48
C PRO A 348 -40.10 7.09 1.09
N PRO A 349 -39.88 8.11 0.26
CA PRO A 349 -40.46 8.18 -1.07
C PRO A 349 -40.01 7.00 -1.93
N ARG A 350 -40.89 6.49 -2.79
CA ARG A 350 -40.59 5.36 -3.66
C ARG A 350 -39.80 5.76 -4.90
N ASP A 351 -40.01 6.97 -5.38
CA ASP A 351 -39.40 7.53 -6.59
C ASP A 351 -38.96 8.97 -6.27
N PRO A 352 -37.90 9.12 -5.44
CA PRO A 352 -37.37 10.43 -5.09
C PRO A 352 -36.56 11.02 -6.25
N GLU A 353 -36.57 12.33 -6.38
CA GLU A 353 -35.70 13.02 -7.31
C GLU A 353 -34.26 13.05 -6.79
N VAL A 354 -34.09 13.30 -5.49
CA VAL A 354 -32.79 13.43 -4.82
C VAL A 354 -32.70 12.44 -3.69
N SER A 355 -31.59 11.70 -3.63
CA SER A 355 -31.12 11.00 -2.42
C SER A 355 -30.06 11.83 -1.72
N ILE A 356 -30.23 12.05 -0.43
CA ILE A 356 -29.28 12.77 0.44
C ILE A 356 -28.55 11.73 1.28
N VAL A 357 -27.22 11.67 1.15
CA VAL A 357 -26.35 10.77 1.93
C VAL A 357 -25.63 11.59 2.98
N VAL A 358 -25.80 11.19 4.25
CA VAL A 358 -25.22 11.87 5.41
C VAL A 358 -24.39 10.88 6.22
N PRO A 359 -23.06 10.93 6.17
CA PRO A 359 -22.21 10.10 7.03
C PRO A 359 -22.23 10.62 8.47
N LEU A 360 -22.36 9.70 9.44
CA LEU A 360 -22.28 9.96 10.88
C LEU A 360 -21.00 9.33 11.42
N TYR A 361 -20.07 10.16 11.91
CA TYR A 361 -18.82 9.71 12.47
C TYR A 361 -18.55 10.34 13.84
N ARG A 362 -18.36 9.50 14.86
CA ARG A 362 -18.09 9.87 16.28
C ARG A 362 -19.18 10.71 16.96
N ARG A 363 -20.01 11.40 16.22
CA ARG A 363 -21.08 12.27 16.73
C ARG A 363 -22.37 11.97 16.02
N ILE A 364 -23.43 11.71 16.78
CA ILE A 364 -24.79 11.47 16.27
C ILE A 364 -25.78 12.56 16.71
N ASP A 365 -25.36 13.49 17.56
CA ASP A 365 -26.16 14.62 18.04
C ASP A 365 -26.58 15.59 16.90
N PHE A 366 -25.75 15.72 15.87
CA PHE A 366 -26.11 16.51 14.69
C PHE A 366 -27.33 15.99 13.93
N LEU A 367 -27.69 14.72 14.08
CA LEU A 367 -28.93 14.16 13.55
C LEU A 367 -30.15 14.94 14.03
N GLU A 368 -30.21 15.29 15.33
CA GLU A 368 -31.31 16.08 15.90
C GLU A 368 -31.35 17.48 15.29
N HIS A 369 -30.21 18.14 15.16
CA HIS A 369 -30.13 19.48 14.57
C HIS A 369 -30.59 19.50 13.11
N GLN A 370 -30.14 18.53 12.31
CA GLN A 370 -30.56 18.41 10.92
C GLN A 370 -32.05 18.11 10.79
N LEU A 371 -32.58 17.12 11.53
CA LEU A 371 -33.99 16.76 11.46
C LEU A 371 -34.90 17.90 11.92
N THR A 372 -34.45 18.71 12.91
CA THR A 372 -35.16 19.93 13.33
C THR A 372 -35.30 20.95 12.19
N GLN A 373 -34.24 21.13 11.37
CA GLN A 373 -34.30 22.04 10.22
C GLN A 373 -35.09 21.41 9.05
N PHE A 374 -34.87 20.14 8.78
CA PHE A 374 -35.50 19.42 7.68
C PHE A 374 -37.02 19.30 7.86
N ALA A 375 -37.53 19.20 9.10
CA ALA A 375 -38.96 19.21 9.40
C ALA A 375 -39.67 20.52 8.99
N ARG A 376 -38.91 21.61 8.86
CA ARG A 376 -39.46 22.91 8.44
C ARG A 376 -39.53 23.08 6.92
N ASP A 377 -38.92 22.13 6.18
CA ASP A 377 -38.85 22.17 4.73
C ASP A 377 -39.67 21.02 4.12
N PRO A 378 -40.83 21.30 3.50
CA PRO A 378 -41.67 20.27 2.90
C PRO A 378 -40.99 19.47 1.77
N GLU A 379 -39.94 20.00 1.15
CA GLU A 379 -39.22 19.31 0.09
C GLU A 379 -38.46 18.08 0.61
N LEU A 380 -38.00 18.13 1.86
CA LEU A 380 -37.25 17.04 2.48
C LEU A 380 -38.12 15.79 2.72
N ALA A 381 -39.46 15.95 2.84
CA ALA A 381 -40.38 14.81 2.90
C ALA A 381 -40.43 14.01 1.57
N ARG A 382 -39.97 14.60 0.48
CA ARG A 382 -39.87 13.97 -0.85
C ARG A 382 -38.49 13.51 -1.22
N ALA A 383 -37.47 13.85 -0.43
CA ALA A 383 -36.13 13.39 -0.60
C ALA A 383 -35.91 12.02 0.05
N ASP A 384 -35.03 11.20 -0.50
CA ASP A 384 -34.59 9.95 0.08
C ASP A 384 -33.39 10.24 1.02
N LEU A 385 -33.66 10.40 2.30
CA LEU A 385 -32.66 10.77 3.31
C LEU A 385 -32.03 9.53 3.91
N ILE A 386 -30.71 9.39 3.77
CA ILE A 386 -29.93 8.23 4.18
C ILE A 386 -28.81 8.67 5.12
N TYR A 387 -28.92 8.33 6.39
CA TYR A 387 -27.83 8.47 7.34
C TYR A 387 -27.00 7.20 7.36
N VAL A 388 -25.67 7.32 7.29
CA VAL A 388 -24.74 6.20 7.30
C VAL A 388 -23.85 6.29 8.54
N LEU A 389 -24.08 5.39 9.49
CA LEU A 389 -23.27 5.32 10.71
C LEU A 389 -21.93 4.65 10.42
N ASP A 390 -20.87 5.46 10.42
CA ASP A 390 -19.47 5.06 10.24
C ASP A 390 -18.71 4.93 11.59
N SER A 391 -19.45 4.73 12.67
CA SER A 391 -18.99 4.54 14.04
C SER A 391 -19.81 3.43 14.70
N PRO A 392 -19.48 2.14 14.44
CA PRO A 392 -20.26 1.00 14.93
C PRO A 392 -20.48 0.99 16.44
N GLU A 393 -19.54 1.56 17.19
CA GLU A 393 -19.64 1.73 18.65
C GLU A 393 -20.84 2.55 19.10
N LEU A 394 -21.41 3.39 18.22
CA LEU A 394 -22.60 4.21 18.48
C LEU A 394 -23.90 3.57 17.99
N ALA A 395 -23.84 2.37 17.41
CA ALA A 395 -25.02 1.72 16.80
C ALA A 395 -26.19 1.59 17.77
N GLN A 396 -25.95 1.12 18.99
CA GLN A 396 -26.99 0.95 20.01
C GLN A 396 -27.63 2.29 20.44
N GLU A 397 -26.85 3.36 20.50
CA GLU A 397 -27.35 4.69 20.83
C GLU A 397 -28.21 5.25 19.70
N LEU A 398 -27.74 5.14 18.45
CA LEU A 398 -28.47 5.60 17.27
C LEU A 398 -29.75 4.79 17.04
N GLU A 399 -29.75 3.48 17.33
CA GLU A 399 -30.93 2.62 17.24
C GLU A 399 -32.08 3.08 18.15
N ARG A 400 -31.75 3.66 19.30
CA ARG A 400 -32.74 4.27 20.20
C ARG A 400 -33.12 5.68 19.76
N LEU A 401 -32.15 6.51 19.42
CA LEU A 401 -32.30 7.92 19.14
C LEU A 401 -33.08 8.18 17.83
N ALA A 402 -32.76 7.48 16.75
CA ALA A 402 -33.34 7.76 15.44
C ALA A 402 -34.88 7.60 15.38
N PRO A 403 -35.52 6.54 15.98
CA PRO A 403 -36.98 6.46 16.05
C PRO A 403 -37.64 7.57 16.88
N GLU A 404 -37.00 8.00 17.99
CA GLU A 404 -37.50 9.09 18.82
C GLU A 404 -37.49 10.40 18.04
N LEU A 405 -36.41 10.70 17.33
CA LEU A 405 -36.30 11.89 16.48
C LEU A 405 -37.27 11.85 15.30
N HIS A 406 -37.44 10.66 14.66
CA HIS A 406 -38.44 10.52 13.63
C HIS A 406 -39.87 10.77 14.15
N ALA A 407 -40.20 10.23 15.33
CA ALA A 407 -41.50 10.46 15.96
C ALA A 407 -41.75 11.95 16.30
N LEU A 408 -40.67 12.66 16.69
CA LEU A 408 -40.74 14.08 17.05
C LEU A 408 -40.90 14.99 15.81
N HIS A 409 -40.11 14.73 14.76
CA HIS A 409 -39.96 15.62 13.61
C HIS A 409 -40.79 15.19 12.38
N GLY A 410 -41.17 13.92 12.27
CA GLY A 410 -42.00 13.40 11.18
C GLY A 410 -41.25 13.25 9.84
N VAL A 411 -39.92 13.50 9.78
CA VAL A 411 -39.14 13.39 8.55
C VAL A 411 -38.85 11.92 8.27
N PRO A 412 -39.25 11.37 7.10
CA PRO A 412 -38.89 10.02 6.72
C PRO A 412 -37.37 9.89 6.49
N LEU A 413 -36.76 8.83 7.01
CA LEU A 413 -35.31 8.60 6.83
C LEU A 413 -34.99 7.12 6.84
N ARG A 414 -33.81 6.82 6.32
CA ARG A 414 -33.15 5.52 6.42
C ARG A 414 -31.84 5.66 7.21
N VAL A 415 -31.56 4.69 8.05
CA VAL A 415 -30.31 4.61 8.79
C VAL A 415 -29.59 3.33 8.38
N ALA A 416 -28.44 3.48 7.79
CA ALA A 416 -27.55 2.37 7.46
C ALA A 416 -26.40 2.32 8.48
N THR A 417 -26.13 1.14 9.05
CA THR A 417 -25.03 0.93 9.99
C THR A 417 -23.95 0.13 9.31
N LEU A 418 -22.71 0.63 9.33
CA LEU A 418 -21.55 -0.09 8.82
C LEU A 418 -20.96 -1.00 9.88
N ALA A 419 -20.50 -2.19 9.50
CA ALA A 419 -19.86 -3.15 10.39
C ALA A 419 -18.53 -2.62 10.98
N ARG A 420 -17.90 -1.64 10.33
CA ARG A 420 -16.66 -0.99 10.76
C ARG A 420 -16.54 0.42 10.20
N ASN A 421 -15.60 1.20 10.73
CA ASN A 421 -15.27 2.50 10.14
C ASN A 421 -14.68 2.35 8.74
N ALA A 422 -15.31 2.99 7.76
CA ALA A 422 -14.93 2.99 6.35
C ALA A 422 -14.30 4.33 5.89
N GLY A 423 -14.35 5.35 6.74
CA GLY A 423 -13.94 6.72 6.43
C GLY A 423 -14.94 7.44 5.53
N PHE A 424 -14.67 8.71 5.25
CA PHE A 424 -15.59 9.57 4.53
C PHE A 424 -16.00 9.00 3.16
N SER A 425 -15.02 8.61 2.34
CA SER A 425 -15.27 8.01 1.02
C SER A 425 -16.09 6.72 1.13
N GLY A 426 -15.72 5.82 2.05
CA GLY A 426 -16.41 4.54 2.22
C GLY A 426 -17.85 4.70 2.70
N ALA A 427 -18.10 5.56 3.67
CA ALA A 427 -19.43 5.85 4.19
C ALA A 427 -20.34 6.47 3.11
N ASN A 428 -19.84 7.47 2.37
CA ASN A 428 -20.60 8.05 1.26
C ASN A 428 -20.86 7.05 0.13
N ASN A 429 -19.88 6.21 -0.23
CA ASN A 429 -20.05 5.16 -1.24
C ASN A 429 -21.11 4.12 -0.81
N ALA A 430 -21.10 3.71 0.46
CA ALA A 430 -22.09 2.79 1.01
C ALA A 430 -23.51 3.40 1.00
N GLY A 431 -23.64 4.66 1.40
CA GLY A 431 -24.90 5.39 1.34
C GLY A 431 -25.41 5.59 -0.09
N ALA A 432 -24.52 5.95 -1.01
CA ALA A 432 -24.85 6.13 -2.43
C ALA A 432 -25.32 4.81 -3.09
N ALA A 433 -24.77 3.67 -2.70
CA ALA A 433 -25.25 2.36 -3.16
C ALA A 433 -26.68 2.04 -2.74
N LEU A 434 -27.17 2.67 -1.67
CA LEU A 434 -28.54 2.56 -1.21
C LEU A 434 -29.48 3.62 -1.84
N ALA A 435 -28.95 4.62 -2.54
CA ALA A 435 -29.68 5.74 -3.08
C ALA A 435 -30.70 5.32 -4.15
N ARG A 436 -31.87 5.95 -4.14
CA ARG A 436 -33.01 5.70 -5.07
C ARG A 436 -33.22 6.88 -6.03
N GLY A 437 -32.75 8.07 -5.68
CA GLY A 437 -32.91 9.29 -6.46
C GLY A 437 -32.11 9.33 -7.75
N ARG A 438 -32.59 10.08 -8.72
CA ARG A 438 -31.82 10.38 -9.96
C ARG A 438 -30.56 11.20 -9.66
N LYS A 439 -30.70 12.13 -8.72
CA LYS A 439 -29.59 12.94 -8.20
C LYS A 439 -29.14 12.42 -6.85
N LEU A 440 -27.85 12.49 -6.62
CA LEU A 440 -27.20 12.21 -5.34
C LEU A 440 -26.73 13.53 -4.74
N LEU A 441 -27.02 13.76 -3.46
CA LEU A 441 -26.48 14.84 -2.68
C LEU A 441 -25.67 14.28 -1.52
N LEU A 442 -24.36 14.49 -1.51
CA LEU A 442 -23.55 14.28 -0.33
C LEU A 442 -23.76 15.46 0.61
N LEU A 443 -23.96 15.19 1.89
CA LEU A 443 -24.19 16.22 2.90
C LEU A 443 -23.51 15.83 4.21
N ASN A 444 -22.62 16.67 4.73
CA ASN A 444 -22.04 16.43 6.04
C ASN A 444 -23.10 16.56 7.15
N SER A 445 -22.92 15.80 8.24
CA SER A 445 -23.85 15.81 9.37
C SER A 445 -23.92 17.17 10.09
N ASP A 446 -22.85 17.95 10.04
CA ASP A 446 -22.73 19.30 10.63
C ASP A 446 -23.05 20.44 9.64
N VAL A 447 -23.73 20.12 8.54
CA VAL A 447 -24.26 21.12 7.60
C VAL A 447 -25.76 21.30 7.81
N LEU A 448 -26.18 22.55 8.03
CA LEU A 448 -27.56 22.96 8.35
C LEU A 448 -28.09 23.98 7.36
N PRO A 449 -29.26 23.79 6.73
CA PRO A 449 -29.85 24.80 5.84
C PRO A 449 -30.13 26.12 6.55
N ALA A 450 -29.83 27.24 5.90
CA ALA A 450 -30.18 28.57 6.42
C ALA A 450 -31.66 28.90 6.25
N ALA A 451 -32.32 28.34 5.22
CA ALA A 451 -33.75 28.53 4.92
C ALA A 451 -34.33 27.31 4.19
N PRO A 452 -35.65 27.08 4.27
CA PRO A 452 -36.37 26.09 3.45
C PRO A 452 -36.27 26.37 1.94
N GLY A 453 -36.40 25.33 1.10
CA GLY A 453 -36.42 25.42 -0.37
C GLY A 453 -35.02 25.37 -1.01
N TRP A 454 -33.98 25.20 -0.22
CA TRP A 454 -32.58 25.12 -0.70
C TRP A 454 -32.36 23.92 -1.65
N LEU A 455 -32.97 22.76 -1.34
CA LEU A 455 -32.82 21.53 -2.12
C LEU A 455 -33.42 21.68 -3.51
N GLY A 456 -34.66 22.22 -3.59
CA GLY A 456 -35.33 22.52 -4.84
C GLY A 456 -34.61 23.57 -5.68
N THR A 457 -34.04 24.60 -5.04
CA THR A 457 -33.19 25.60 -5.69
C THR A 457 -31.98 24.96 -6.34
N MET A 458 -31.27 24.08 -5.62
CA MET A 458 -30.12 23.34 -6.17
C MET A 458 -30.53 22.39 -7.30
N SER A 459 -31.62 21.63 -7.11
CA SER A 459 -32.09 20.67 -8.08
C SER A 459 -32.53 21.35 -9.39
N ALA A 460 -33.27 22.46 -9.31
CA ALA A 460 -33.70 23.23 -10.48
C ALA A 460 -32.52 23.86 -11.24
N PHE A 461 -31.54 24.43 -10.53
CA PHE A 461 -30.34 24.97 -11.16
C PHE A 461 -29.53 23.88 -11.86
N PHE A 462 -29.41 22.72 -11.22
CA PHE A 462 -28.69 21.57 -11.81
C PHE A 462 -29.32 21.14 -13.14
N ASP A 463 -30.65 21.01 -13.19
CA ASP A 463 -31.37 20.61 -14.42
C ASP A 463 -31.34 21.68 -15.50
N ALA A 464 -31.27 22.95 -15.11
CA ALA A 464 -31.23 24.09 -16.06
C ALA A 464 -29.83 24.39 -16.63
N THR A 465 -28.77 23.77 -16.08
CA THR A 465 -27.38 24.11 -16.44
C THR A 465 -26.76 23.03 -17.33
N PRO A 466 -26.61 23.25 -18.64
CA PRO A 466 -25.99 22.27 -19.53
C PRO A 466 -24.53 21.99 -19.16
N GLY A 467 -24.14 20.72 -19.21
CA GLY A 467 -22.76 20.30 -18.96
C GLY A 467 -22.33 20.38 -17.49
N ILE A 468 -23.28 20.56 -16.56
CA ILE A 468 -23.00 20.50 -15.13
C ILE A 468 -22.63 19.06 -14.73
N GLY A 469 -21.55 18.93 -13.98
CA GLY A 469 -21.10 17.65 -13.39
C GLY A 469 -21.33 17.58 -11.89
N ALA A 470 -20.97 18.67 -11.18
CA ALA A 470 -21.14 18.78 -9.75
C ALA A 470 -21.64 20.19 -9.37
N LEU A 471 -22.43 20.28 -8.31
CA LEU A 471 -22.98 21.54 -7.79
C LEU A 471 -22.81 21.60 -6.29
N ALA A 472 -22.30 22.72 -5.77
CA ALA A 472 -22.33 23.02 -4.34
C ALA A 472 -23.00 24.38 -4.08
N PRO A 473 -23.66 24.53 -2.92
CA PRO A 473 -24.25 25.78 -2.47
C PRO A 473 -23.21 26.69 -1.81
N LYS A 474 -23.65 27.88 -1.42
CA LYS A 474 -22.89 28.74 -0.50
C LYS A 474 -22.86 28.11 0.89
N LEU A 475 -21.65 27.92 1.46
CA LEU A 475 -21.53 27.53 2.86
C LEU A 475 -21.02 28.71 3.69
N LEU A 476 -21.60 28.84 4.86
CA LEU A 476 -21.31 29.87 5.85
C LEU A 476 -20.76 29.24 7.13
N TYR A 477 -19.88 29.96 7.81
CA TYR A 477 -19.52 29.69 9.18
C TYR A 477 -20.63 30.05 10.16
N GLU A 478 -20.49 29.71 11.44
CA GLU A 478 -21.44 30.05 12.52
C GLU A 478 -21.66 31.54 12.70
N ASP A 479 -20.68 32.37 12.32
CA ASP A 479 -20.70 33.83 12.39
C ASP A 479 -21.21 34.51 11.10
N ASP A 480 -21.84 33.73 10.20
CA ASP A 480 -22.29 34.15 8.88
C ASP A 480 -21.18 34.60 7.91
N SER A 481 -19.91 34.41 8.21
CA SER A 481 -18.85 34.61 7.22
C SER A 481 -18.80 33.49 6.19
N LEU A 482 -18.27 33.79 5.01
CA LEU A 482 -18.14 32.83 3.91
C LEU A 482 -17.14 31.71 4.25
N GLN A 483 -17.60 30.45 4.15
CA GLN A 483 -16.73 29.30 4.22
C GLN A 483 -16.41 28.75 2.82
N HIS A 484 -17.44 28.60 1.98
CA HIS A 484 -17.32 28.07 0.64
C HIS A 484 -18.11 28.88 -0.37
N ALA A 485 -17.41 29.28 -1.43
CA ALA A 485 -17.98 29.91 -2.62
C ALA A 485 -17.33 29.33 -3.91
N GLY A 486 -17.11 28.02 -3.90
CA GLY A 486 -16.31 27.27 -4.88
C GLY A 486 -14.87 27.09 -4.42
N MET A 487 -14.15 26.18 -5.06
CA MET A 487 -12.75 25.85 -4.77
C MET A 487 -11.85 26.12 -5.97
N TYR A 488 -10.61 26.45 -5.68
CA TYR A 488 -9.50 26.55 -6.61
C TYR A 488 -8.26 25.87 -6.04
N PHE A 489 -7.25 25.70 -6.87
CA PHE A 489 -6.00 25.06 -6.47
C PHE A 489 -4.88 26.10 -6.39
N LEU A 490 -4.11 26.06 -5.32
CA LEU A 490 -2.97 26.93 -5.10
C LEU A 490 -1.70 26.12 -4.86
N ARG A 491 -0.62 26.48 -5.53
CA ARG A 491 0.71 25.97 -5.25
C ARG A 491 1.57 27.10 -4.68
N ALA A 492 1.93 26.97 -3.41
CA ALA A 492 2.79 27.95 -2.77
C ALA A 492 4.18 28.00 -3.45
N PRO A 493 4.86 29.18 -3.51
CA PRO A 493 6.20 29.28 -4.05
C PRO A 493 7.17 28.29 -3.37
N GLY A 494 7.81 27.43 -4.16
CA GLY A 494 8.72 26.39 -3.66
C GLY A 494 8.03 25.13 -3.13
N SER A 495 6.70 25.04 -3.18
CA SER A 495 5.95 23.81 -2.95
C SER A 495 5.79 23.03 -4.25
N GLU A 496 5.84 21.72 -4.18
CA GLU A 496 5.56 20.82 -5.30
C GLU A 496 4.11 20.31 -5.29
N THR A 497 3.39 20.57 -4.19
CA THR A 497 2.01 20.12 -4.01
C THR A 497 1.01 21.24 -4.21
N TRP A 498 -0.14 20.87 -4.78
CA TRP A 498 -1.31 21.72 -4.93
C TRP A 498 -2.25 21.56 -3.72
N GLU A 499 -2.69 22.68 -3.18
CA GLU A 499 -3.61 22.74 -2.04
C GLU A 499 -4.99 23.18 -2.50
N ASN A 500 -6.03 22.57 -1.93
CA ASN A 500 -7.43 23.00 -2.11
C ASN A 500 -7.68 24.30 -1.34
N MET A 501 -8.12 25.34 -2.03
CA MET A 501 -8.46 26.63 -1.45
C MET A 501 -9.92 26.99 -1.74
N HIS A 502 -10.56 27.70 -0.84
CA HIS A 502 -11.92 28.19 -1.05
C HIS A 502 -11.92 29.66 -1.44
N TYR A 503 -12.68 30.03 -2.47
CA TYR A 503 -12.87 31.43 -2.86
C TYR A 503 -13.56 32.20 -1.74
N PHE A 504 -13.09 33.42 -1.48
CA PHE A 504 -13.69 34.39 -0.54
C PHE A 504 -13.81 33.90 0.91
N LYS A 505 -13.09 32.86 1.30
CA LYS A 505 -13.14 32.28 2.65
C LYS A 505 -12.86 33.35 3.71
N GLY A 506 -13.75 33.47 4.71
CA GLY A 506 -13.65 34.44 5.81
C GLY A 506 -14.18 35.84 5.47
N LEU A 507 -14.63 36.10 4.23
CA LEU A 507 -15.26 37.36 3.89
C LEU A 507 -16.75 37.40 4.30
N ALA A 508 -17.35 38.58 4.26
CA ALA A 508 -18.75 38.75 4.60
C ALA A 508 -19.68 38.02 3.60
N ARG A 509 -20.80 37.47 4.10
CA ARG A 509 -21.82 36.72 3.34
C ARG A 509 -22.34 37.50 2.10
N ASP A 510 -22.44 38.83 2.20
CA ASP A 510 -22.95 39.70 1.17
C ASP A 510 -21.88 40.22 0.19
N THR A 511 -20.65 39.69 0.24
CA THR A 511 -19.57 40.02 -0.71
C THR A 511 -20.09 39.86 -2.15
N PRO A 512 -20.13 40.95 -2.97
CA PRO A 512 -20.80 40.90 -4.27
C PRO A 512 -20.26 39.82 -5.20
N ALA A 513 -18.95 39.62 -5.23
CA ALA A 513 -18.30 38.61 -6.05
C ALA A 513 -18.62 37.16 -5.63
N ALA A 514 -18.99 36.93 -4.37
CA ALA A 514 -19.43 35.62 -3.85
C ALA A 514 -20.93 35.37 -4.09
N ASN A 515 -21.69 36.38 -4.56
CA ASN A 515 -23.12 36.25 -4.83
C ASN A 515 -23.45 36.10 -6.33
N VAL A 516 -22.57 35.44 -7.06
CA VAL A 516 -22.72 35.14 -8.49
C VAL A 516 -22.52 33.64 -8.71
N ALA A 517 -23.50 32.98 -9.32
CA ALA A 517 -23.38 31.59 -9.75
C ALA A 517 -22.31 31.48 -10.84
N ARG A 518 -21.39 30.53 -10.71
CA ARG A 518 -20.27 30.38 -11.65
C ARG A 518 -19.71 28.96 -11.71
N SER A 519 -19.10 28.62 -12.83
CA SER A 519 -18.24 27.43 -12.93
C SER A 519 -16.95 27.68 -12.16
N VAL A 520 -16.49 26.66 -11.44
CA VAL A 520 -15.30 26.66 -10.58
C VAL A 520 -14.48 25.40 -10.80
N PRO A 521 -13.17 25.40 -10.49
CA PRO A 521 -12.31 24.23 -10.62
C PRO A 521 -12.79 23.02 -9.81
N ALA A 522 -13.30 23.23 -8.62
CA ALA A 522 -13.87 22.16 -7.79
C ALA A 522 -14.88 22.73 -6.78
N VAL A 523 -15.65 21.85 -6.15
CA VAL A 523 -16.59 22.15 -5.06
C VAL A 523 -16.41 21.16 -3.92
N THR A 524 -16.79 21.58 -2.71
CA THR A 524 -16.61 20.80 -1.49
C THR A 524 -17.59 19.65 -1.35
N GLY A 525 -17.12 18.51 -0.85
CA GLY A 525 -17.94 17.36 -0.47
C GLY A 525 -18.85 17.57 0.74
N ALA A 526 -18.70 18.69 1.46
CA ALA A 526 -19.58 19.03 2.58
C ALA A 526 -21.06 19.18 2.17
N CYS A 527 -21.31 19.68 0.95
CA CYS A 527 -22.61 19.65 0.29
C CYS A 527 -22.40 19.64 -1.23
N LEU A 528 -22.52 18.46 -1.85
CA LEU A 528 -22.23 18.25 -3.27
C LEU A 528 -23.33 17.45 -3.95
N MET A 529 -23.94 18.04 -4.98
CA MET A 529 -24.96 17.39 -5.81
C MET A 529 -24.41 16.98 -7.17
N LEU A 530 -24.77 15.76 -7.61
CA LEU A 530 -24.45 15.26 -8.96
C LEU A 530 -25.49 14.23 -9.41
N GLU A 531 -25.47 13.81 -10.67
CA GLU A 531 -26.28 12.69 -11.14
C GLU A 531 -25.78 11.37 -10.58
N ARG A 532 -26.69 10.54 -10.06
CA ARG A 532 -26.36 9.21 -9.51
C ARG A 532 -25.72 8.29 -10.56
N GLU A 533 -26.21 8.31 -11.81
CA GLU A 533 -25.64 7.53 -12.90
C GLU A 533 -24.16 7.89 -13.15
N ARG A 534 -23.79 9.18 -13.05
CA ARG A 534 -22.40 9.62 -13.19
C ARG A 534 -21.52 9.18 -12.01
N TRP A 535 -22.08 9.25 -10.79
CA TRP A 535 -21.42 8.71 -9.62
C TRP A 535 -21.08 7.24 -9.80
N GLU A 536 -22.06 6.43 -10.23
CA GLU A 536 -21.90 5.00 -10.48
C GLU A 536 -20.86 4.73 -11.59
N ALA A 537 -20.92 5.48 -12.69
CA ALA A 537 -19.95 5.36 -13.79
C ALA A 537 -18.52 5.72 -13.40
N LEU A 538 -18.34 6.65 -12.46
CA LEU A 538 -17.04 7.03 -11.91
C LEU A 538 -16.56 6.11 -10.79
N GLY A 539 -17.41 5.19 -10.29
CA GLY A 539 -17.09 4.33 -9.14
C GLY A 539 -17.09 5.06 -7.79
N GLY A 540 -17.80 6.19 -7.70
CA GLY A 540 -17.93 6.98 -6.46
C GLY A 540 -16.67 7.75 -6.07
N LEU A 541 -16.53 8.02 -4.78
CA LEU A 541 -15.31 8.61 -4.21
C LEU A 541 -14.20 7.57 -4.15
N ARG A 542 -12.99 7.98 -4.51
CA ARG A 542 -11.82 7.10 -4.43
C ARG A 542 -11.43 6.85 -2.96
N GLY A 543 -11.40 5.58 -2.58
CA GLY A 543 -10.98 5.17 -1.24
C GLY A 543 -9.48 5.35 -0.95
N GLN A 544 -8.67 5.72 -1.96
CA GLN A 544 -7.23 5.97 -1.81
C GLN A 544 -6.93 7.20 -0.94
N PHE A 545 -7.84 8.18 -0.91
CA PHE A 545 -7.77 9.31 0.01
C PHE A 545 -8.14 8.83 1.42
N VAL A 546 -7.20 8.93 2.33
CA VAL A 546 -7.34 8.34 3.66
C VAL A 546 -8.20 9.23 4.54
N GLN A 547 -9.26 8.68 5.09
CA GLN A 547 -10.19 9.29 6.05
C GLN A 547 -11.03 10.46 5.52
N GLY A 548 -10.54 11.30 4.66
CA GLY A 548 -11.16 12.51 4.11
C GLY A 548 -10.09 13.53 3.70
N ASP A 549 -10.47 14.58 3.04
CA ASP A 549 -9.69 15.60 2.34
C ASP A 549 -9.24 15.15 0.94
N TYR A 550 -9.55 15.97 -0.09
CA TYR A 550 -9.20 15.83 -1.52
C TYR A 550 -10.02 14.84 -2.36
N GLU A 551 -10.85 13.97 -1.78
CA GLU A 551 -11.72 13.05 -2.54
C GLU A 551 -12.81 13.78 -3.32
N ASP A 552 -13.26 14.93 -2.84
CA ASP A 552 -14.24 15.81 -3.48
C ASP A 552 -13.64 16.53 -4.71
N SER A 553 -12.46 17.08 -4.57
CA SER A 553 -11.74 17.71 -5.68
C SER A 553 -11.27 16.67 -6.71
N ASP A 554 -10.88 15.46 -6.30
CA ASP A 554 -10.64 14.33 -7.19
C ASP A 554 -11.89 13.98 -8.02
N LEU A 555 -13.07 13.90 -7.36
CA LEU A 555 -14.32 13.66 -8.07
C LEU A 555 -14.61 14.76 -9.09
N CYS A 556 -14.43 16.02 -8.73
CA CYS A 556 -14.60 17.16 -9.62
C CYS A 556 -13.65 17.10 -10.83
N LEU A 557 -12.38 16.77 -10.61
CA LEU A 557 -11.39 16.64 -11.69
C LEU A 557 -11.71 15.47 -12.63
N ARG A 558 -12.21 14.35 -12.12
CA ARG A 558 -12.70 13.23 -12.96
C ARG A 558 -13.93 13.61 -13.80
N LEU A 559 -14.82 14.46 -13.26
CA LEU A 559 -15.93 15.02 -14.03
C LEU A 559 -15.43 15.98 -15.12
N HIS A 560 -14.43 16.79 -14.82
CA HIS A 560 -13.79 17.65 -15.83
C HIS A 560 -13.15 16.87 -16.98
N GLU A 561 -12.58 15.70 -16.74
CA GLU A 561 -12.07 14.82 -17.82
C GLU A 561 -13.18 14.33 -18.74
N GLN A 562 -14.42 14.25 -18.25
CA GLN A 562 -15.60 13.93 -19.05
C GLN A 562 -16.20 15.15 -19.75
N GLY A 563 -15.55 16.32 -19.67
CA GLY A 563 -16.03 17.59 -20.25
C GLY A 563 -17.17 18.25 -19.46
N LEU A 564 -17.37 17.86 -18.20
CA LEU A 564 -18.38 18.41 -17.32
C LEU A 564 -17.77 19.47 -16.39
N ALA A 565 -18.58 20.45 -15.96
CA ALA A 565 -18.12 21.53 -15.09
C ALA A 565 -18.66 21.38 -13.66
N SER A 566 -17.85 21.81 -12.69
CA SER A 566 -18.28 22.02 -11.31
C SER A 566 -18.83 23.44 -11.17
N TRP A 567 -19.95 23.59 -10.45
CA TRP A 567 -20.64 24.87 -10.29
C TRP A 567 -20.86 25.24 -8.82
N TYR A 568 -20.72 26.48 -8.53
CA TYR A 568 -21.08 27.12 -7.28
C TYR A 568 -22.40 27.90 -7.43
N LEU A 569 -23.34 27.71 -6.49
CA LEU A 569 -24.65 28.38 -6.47
C LEU A 569 -24.83 29.18 -5.18
N PRO A 570 -24.87 30.52 -5.24
CA PRO A 570 -25.06 31.37 -4.06
C PRO A 570 -26.50 31.40 -3.53
N ASP A 571 -27.50 31.06 -4.37
CA ASP A 571 -28.92 31.18 -4.02
C ASP A 571 -29.40 30.10 -3.03
N ALA A 572 -28.62 29.04 -2.84
CA ALA A 572 -28.79 28.07 -1.77
C ALA A 572 -27.73 28.31 -0.70
N GLU A 573 -28.14 28.54 0.54
CA GLU A 573 -27.22 28.85 1.64
C GLU A 573 -27.39 27.86 2.79
N LEU A 574 -26.25 27.32 3.27
CA LEU A 574 -26.21 26.42 4.43
C LEU A 574 -25.07 26.83 5.36
N HIS A 575 -25.23 26.57 6.65
CA HIS A 575 -24.16 26.73 7.64
C HIS A 575 -23.40 25.41 7.79
N HIS A 576 -22.09 25.44 7.82
CA HIS A 576 -21.22 24.29 8.04
C HIS A 576 -20.33 24.52 9.27
N LEU A 577 -20.59 23.75 10.31
CA LEU A 577 -19.98 23.90 11.64
C LEU A 577 -18.61 23.23 11.75
N GLU A 578 -17.76 23.40 10.78
CA GLU A 578 -16.48 22.75 10.48
C GLU A 578 -15.71 22.18 11.69
N ALA A 579 -14.96 21.08 11.49
CA ALA A 579 -13.98 20.47 12.40
C ALA A 579 -14.52 19.84 13.71
N GLN A 580 -15.79 19.43 13.74
CA GLN A 580 -16.41 18.87 14.94
C GLN A 580 -15.99 17.41 15.25
N SER A 581 -15.41 16.68 14.30
CA SER A 581 -15.25 15.22 14.41
C SER A 581 -13.79 14.69 14.42
N TYR A 582 -12.75 15.51 14.18
CA TYR A 582 -11.36 15.03 14.00
C TYR A 582 -10.34 15.64 14.96
N PRO A 583 -9.46 14.80 15.62
CA PRO A 583 -8.28 15.27 16.34
C PRO A 583 -7.23 15.86 15.37
N ASN A 584 -6.66 17.01 15.71
CA ASN A 584 -5.73 17.78 14.85
C ASN A 584 -4.44 17.03 14.43
N GLU A 585 -3.95 16.10 15.24
CA GLU A 585 -2.67 15.42 14.98
C GLU A 585 -2.77 14.34 13.88
N LEU A 586 -3.82 13.52 13.92
CA LEU A 586 -4.07 12.50 12.91
C LEU A 586 -4.41 13.15 11.55
N ARG A 587 -5.17 14.25 11.58
CA ARG A 587 -5.53 15.02 10.38
C ARG A 587 -4.30 15.56 9.65
N ARG A 588 -3.26 16.01 10.35
CA ARG A 588 -2.05 16.54 9.71
C ARG A 588 -1.32 15.49 8.88
N THR A 589 -1.21 14.28 9.38
CA THR A 589 -0.47 13.20 8.71
C THR A 589 -1.25 12.67 7.51
N THR A 590 -2.57 12.48 7.65
CA THR A 590 -3.44 12.06 6.55
C THR A 590 -3.54 13.12 5.47
N SER A 591 -3.71 14.39 5.85
CA SER A 591 -3.79 15.51 4.92
C SER A 591 -2.50 15.67 4.10
N ALA A 592 -1.33 15.49 4.71
CA ALA A 592 -0.04 15.56 3.99
C ALA A 592 0.06 14.46 2.91
N TYR A 593 -0.39 13.24 3.20
CA TYR A 593 -0.44 12.16 2.21
C TYR A 593 -1.46 12.45 1.11
N ASN A 594 -2.68 12.86 1.49
CA ASN A 594 -3.75 13.15 0.53
C ASN A 594 -3.38 14.31 -0.41
N THR A 595 -2.77 15.38 0.13
CA THR A 595 -2.26 16.51 -0.66
C THR A 595 -1.21 16.04 -1.67
N TRP A 596 -0.26 15.22 -1.23
CA TRP A 596 0.76 14.66 -2.11
C TRP A 596 0.14 13.74 -3.17
N LEU A 597 -0.74 12.81 -2.78
CA LEU A 597 -1.42 11.88 -3.70
C LEU A 597 -2.23 12.65 -4.75
N HIS A 598 -3.02 13.64 -4.32
CA HIS A 598 -3.82 14.48 -5.21
C HIS A 598 -2.94 15.22 -6.22
N SER A 599 -1.85 15.83 -5.74
CA SER A 599 -0.89 16.54 -6.60
C SER A 599 -0.17 15.58 -7.57
N HIS A 600 0.15 14.38 -7.12
CA HIS A 600 0.75 13.34 -7.95
C HIS A 600 -0.20 12.87 -9.06
N LEU A 601 -1.48 12.70 -8.75
CA LEU A 601 -2.49 12.25 -9.71
C LEU A 601 -2.89 13.36 -10.71
N TRP A 602 -2.96 14.61 -10.25
CA TRP A 602 -3.63 15.68 -10.95
C TRP A 602 -2.78 16.91 -11.27
N GLY A 603 -1.51 16.95 -10.84
CA GLY A 603 -0.67 18.16 -10.89
C GLY A 603 -0.63 18.83 -12.26
N GLU A 604 -0.39 18.07 -13.34
CA GLU A 604 -0.38 18.60 -14.72
C GLU A 604 -1.76 19.14 -15.14
N ARG A 605 -2.83 18.43 -14.77
CA ARG A 605 -4.20 18.82 -15.09
C ARG A 605 -4.61 20.09 -14.35
N ILE A 606 -4.25 20.18 -13.07
CA ILE A 606 -4.50 21.35 -12.24
C ILE A 606 -3.75 22.56 -12.79
N GLU A 607 -2.48 22.41 -13.15
CA GLU A 607 -1.68 23.50 -13.73
C GLU A 607 -2.33 24.04 -15.01
N ALA A 608 -2.81 23.16 -15.90
CA ALA A 608 -3.52 23.55 -17.10
C ALA A 608 -4.87 24.25 -16.80
N LEU A 609 -5.60 23.79 -15.77
CA LEU A 609 -6.88 24.36 -15.37
C LEU A 609 -6.71 25.74 -14.75
N MET A 610 -5.68 25.92 -13.90
CA MET A 610 -5.43 27.19 -13.19
C MET A 610 -4.78 28.24 -14.08
N ALA A 611 -4.05 27.87 -15.16
CA ALA A 611 -3.45 28.83 -16.11
C ALA A 611 -4.50 29.75 -16.78
N GLY A 612 -5.79 29.41 -16.76
CA GLY A 612 -6.89 30.24 -17.29
C GLY A 612 -7.67 31.03 -16.24
N THR A 613 -7.31 30.93 -14.95
CA THR A 613 -8.13 31.45 -13.83
C THR A 613 -7.44 32.53 -12.99
N GLU A 614 -6.33 33.13 -13.45
CA GLU A 614 -5.54 34.13 -12.69
C GLU A 614 -6.34 35.37 -12.29
N GLU A 615 -7.39 35.77 -13.00
CA GLU A 615 -8.21 36.97 -12.69
C GLU A 615 -9.14 36.80 -11.47
N LEU A 616 -9.42 35.58 -11.00
CA LEU A 616 -10.36 35.32 -9.90
C LEU A 616 -9.66 35.12 -8.54
N VAL A 617 -8.35 34.95 -8.53
CA VAL A 617 -7.57 34.64 -7.31
C VAL A 617 -6.92 35.90 -6.73
N ALA A 618 -6.87 37.02 -7.46
CA ALA A 618 -6.39 38.30 -7.03
C ALA A 618 -7.53 39.13 -6.40
#